data_98e5a00d13dc23903b7e821ea2ce7cf7
#
_entry.id   98e5a00d13dc23903b7e821ea2ce7cf7
#
_cell.length_a   1.000
_cell.length_b   1.000
_cell.length_c   1.000
_cell.angle_alpha   90.00
_cell.angle_beta   90.00
_cell.angle_gamma   90.00
#
_symmetry.space_group_name_H-M   'P 1'
#
loop_
_entity.id
_entity.type
_entity.pdbx_description
1 polymer ?
#
loop_
_entity_poly.entity_id
_entity_poly.type
_entity_poly.pdbx_seq_one_letter_code
_entity_poly.pdbx_strand_id
1 'polypeptide(L)'
;MLIKYQSGKPEEILEEIKEQLGGRKLGKMLHFDLEDGNLGVTIKKMGTSHLYFERVQNGGALIWELQTEKIALAHKAFKSEVLEKLTKIITQTGGTVETDS
;
A
#
# COMPACT_ATOMS: atom_id res chain seq x y z
N MET A 1 9.37 -3.65 4.62
CA MET A 1 8.80 -2.78 3.59
C MET A 1 8.34 -1.47 4.21
N LEU A 2 8.67 -0.39 3.58
CA LEU A 2 8.38 0.95 4.08
C LEU A 2 7.91 1.84 2.94
N ILE A 3 6.79 2.53 3.16
CA ILE A 3 6.21 3.47 2.20
C ILE A 3 6.45 4.87 2.74
N LYS A 4 7.01 5.76 1.91
CA LYS A 4 7.34 7.12 2.34
C LYS A 4 6.83 8.16 1.35
N TYR A 5 6.18 9.19 1.89
CA TYR A 5 5.82 10.42 1.17
C TYR A 5 6.52 11.59 1.85
N GLN A 6 7.05 12.53 1.05
CA GLN A 6 7.79 13.68 1.57
C GLN A 6 6.93 14.56 2.47
N SER A 7 5.63 14.68 2.14
CA SER A 7 4.67 15.44 2.91
C SER A 7 3.28 14.95 2.57
N GLY A 8 2.31 15.32 3.39
CA GLY A 8 0.91 15.00 3.16
C GLY A 8 0.26 14.35 4.37
N LYS A 9 -1.05 14.32 4.35
CA LYS A 9 -1.85 13.66 5.38
C LYS A 9 -2.29 12.30 4.88
N PRO A 10 -2.38 11.29 5.75
CA PRO A 10 -2.81 9.95 5.34
C PRO A 10 -4.10 9.94 4.52
N GLU A 11 -5.08 10.74 4.91
CA GLU A 11 -6.38 10.81 4.24
C GLU A 11 -6.27 11.36 2.81
N GLU A 12 -5.45 12.38 2.63
CA GLU A 12 -5.23 13.00 1.32
C GLU A 12 -4.49 12.05 0.38
N ILE A 13 -3.47 11.37 0.90
CA ILE A 13 -2.70 10.40 0.12
C ILE A 13 -3.59 9.23 -0.28
N LEU A 14 -4.43 8.74 0.64
CA LEU A 14 -5.35 7.66 0.34
C LEU A 14 -6.33 8.04 -0.77
N GLU A 15 -6.84 9.27 -0.75
CA GLU A 15 -7.72 9.77 -1.82
C GLU A 15 -7.03 9.75 -3.18
N GLU A 16 -5.77 10.18 -3.23
CA GLU A 16 -5.00 10.16 -4.47
C GLU A 16 -4.77 8.73 -4.96
N ILE A 17 -4.47 7.80 -4.06
CA ILE A 17 -4.31 6.40 -4.40
C ILE A 17 -5.60 5.84 -4.99
N LYS A 18 -6.74 6.09 -4.35
CA LYS A 18 -8.05 5.63 -4.81
C LYS A 18 -8.40 6.21 -6.17
N GLU A 19 -8.07 7.48 -6.39
CA GLU A 19 -8.31 8.15 -7.66
C GLU A 19 -7.51 7.50 -8.78
N GLN A 20 -6.25 7.17 -8.52
CA GLN A 20 -5.40 6.49 -9.49
C GLN A 20 -5.87 5.07 -9.80
N LEU A 21 -6.47 4.41 -8.81
CA LEU A 21 -7.01 3.06 -8.98
C LEU A 21 -8.36 3.03 -9.68
N GLY A 22 -9.09 4.14 -9.68
CA GLY A 22 -10.44 4.22 -10.21
C GLY A 22 -10.54 3.74 -11.65
N GLY A 23 -11.41 2.76 -11.92
CA GLY A 23 -11.67 2.24 -13.24
C GLY A 23 -10.61 1.30 -13.80
N ARG A 24 -9.54 1.04 -13.08
CA ARG A 24 -8.46 0.13 -13.52
C ARG A 24 -8.69 -1.27 -12.97
N LYS A 25 -8.13 -2.28 -13.64
CA LYS A 25 -8.18 -3.67 -13.16
C LYS A 25 -7.55 -3.79 -11.77
N LEU A 26 -6.49 -3.03 -11.53
CA LEU A 26 -5.79 -3.02 -10.25
C LEU A 26 -6.70 -2.58 -9.12
N GLY A 27 -7.61 -1.64 -9.38
CA GLY A 27 -8.59 -1.17 -8.39
C GLY A 27 -9.61 -2.21 -7.97
N LYS A 28 -9.78 -3.25 -8.79
CA LYS A 28 -10.65 -4.38 -8.44
C LYS A 28 -9.95 -5.39 -7.53
N MET A 29 -8.63 -5.38 -7.55
CA MET A 29 -7.80 -6.33 -6.83
C MET A 29 -7.25 -5.75 -5.52
N LEU A 30 -6.86 -4.47 -5.54
CA LEU A 30 -6.27 -3.79 -4.38
C LEU A 30 -7.27 -2.86 -3.72
N HIS A 31 -7.39 -3.00 -2.41
CA HIS A 31 -8.23 -2.13 -1.58
C HIS A 31 -7.39 -1.51 -0.48
N PHE A 32 -7.51 -0.21 -0.33
CA PHE A 32 -6.76 0.56 0.66
C PHE A 32 -7.70 1.15 1.68
N ASP A 33 -7.36 1.07 2.95
CA ASP A 33 -8.14 1.72 4.02
C ASP A 33 -7.21 2.27 5.09
N LEU A 34 -7.75 3.17 5.90
CA LEU A 34 -7.02 3.75 7.02
C LEU A 34 -7.74 3.47 8.33
N GLU A 35 -6.96 3.21 9.37
CA GLU A 35 -7.45 3.11 10.73
C GLU A 35 -6.46 3.82 11.64
N ASP A 36 -6.90 4.94 12.23
CA ASP A 36 -6.05 5.78 13.09
C ASP A 36 -4.74 6.20 12.42
N GLY A 37 -4.79 6.47 11.13
CA GLY A 37 -3.60 6.85 10.36
C GLY A 37 -2.78 5.68 9.84
N ASN A 38 -3.07 4.47 10.27
CA ASN A 38 -2.39 3.26 9.79
C ASN A 38 -3.02 2.80 8.49
N LEU A 39 -2.20 2.25 7.60
CA LEU A 39 -2.65 1.83 6.27
C LEU A 39 -2.90 0.33 6.22
N GLY A 40 -4.09 -0.04 5.75
CA GLY A 40 -4.41 -1.43 5.43
C GLY A 40 -4.48 -1.60 3.92
N VAL A 41 -3.84 -2.63 3.41
CA VAL A 41 -3.92 -3.01 1.99
C VAL A 41 -4.47 -4.43 1.91
N THR A 42 -5.58 -4.58 1.20
CA THR A 42 -6.21 -5.88 0.99
C THR A 42 -6.09 -6.25 -0.48
N ILE A 43 -5.62 -7.46 -0.75
CA ILE A 43 -5.45 -7.97 -2.11
C ILE A 43 -6.43 -9.13 -2.29
N LYS A 44 -7.38 -8.96 -3.21
CA LYS A 44 -8.41 -9.98 -3.50
C LYS A 44 -8.26 -10.48 -4.93
N LYS A 45 -7.70 -11.68 -5.06
CA LYS A 45 -7.57 -12.37 -6.34
C LYS A 45 -7.27 -13.84 -6.04
N MET A 46 -8.25 -14.71 -6.22
CA MET A 46 -8.11 -16.15 -5.93
C MET A 46 -7.64 -16.40 -4.49
N GLY A 47 -8.21 -15.62 -3.56
CA GLY A 47 -7.81 -15.61 -2.17
C GLY A 47 -7.67 -14.18 -1.69
N THR A 48 -7.42 -13.99 -0.40
CA THR A 48 -7.32 -12.67 0.20
C THR A 48 -6.04 -12.55 1.00
N SER A 49 -5.25 -11.52 0.70
CA SER A 49 -4.05 -11.18 1.46
C SER A 49 -4.20 -9.81 2.10
N HIS A 50 -3.56 -9.61 3.23
CA HIS A 50 -3.61 -8.35 3.96
C HIS A 50 -2.20 -7.88 4.32
N LEU A 51 -1.95 -6.59 4.13
CA LEU A 51 -0.73 -5.93 4.56
C LEU A 51 -1.14 -4.80 5.50
N TYR A 52 -0.53 -4.75 6.67
CA TYR A 52 -0.80 -3.70 7.65
C TYR A 52 0.44 -2.87 7.91
N PHE A 53 0.31 -1.56 7.72
CA PHE A 53 1.40 -0.60 7.87
C PHE A 53 1.09 0.34 9.02
N GLU A 54 2.04 0.51 9.92
CA GLU A 54 1.92 1.48 11.00
C GLU A 54 2.49 2.81 10.56
N ARG A 55 1.79 3.89 10.91
CA ARG A 55 2.28 5.23 10.66
C ARG A 55 3.39 5.56 11.65
N VAL A 56 4.54 5.96 11.11
CA VAL A 56 5.69 6.37 11.91
C VAL A 56 5.88 7.87 11.70
N GLN A 57 5.97 8.64 12.78
CA GLN A 57 6.22 10.08 12.70
C GLN A 57 7.70 10.34 12.46
N ASN A 58 7.98 11.17 11.44
CA ASN A 58 9.35 11.56 11.14
C ASN A 58 9.33 12.97 10.51
N GLY A 59 9.23 13.98 11.37
CA GLY A 59 9.13 15.36 10.92
C GLY A 59 7.87 15.61 10.10
N GLY A 60 8.00 16.21 8.91
CA GLY A 60 6.89 16.46 8.01
C GLY A 60 6.57 15.32 7.06
N ALA A 61 7.38 14.26 7.06
CA ALA A 61 7.18 13.14 6.15
C ALA A 61 6.13 12.16 6.68
N LEU A 62 5.37 11.56 5.75
CA LEU A 62 4.46 10.47 6.06
C LEU A 62 5.19 9.16 5.78
N ILE A 63 5.34 8.33 6.79
CA ILE A 63 6.00 7.03 6.68
C ILE A 63 5.05 5.95 7.18
N TRP A 64 4.84 4.93 6.35
CA TRP A 64 4.10 3.72 6.72
C TRP A 64 5.07 2.54 6.70
N GLU A 65 5.23 1.91 7.85
CA GLU A 65 6.13 0.77 8.02
C GLU A 65 5.32 -0.52 8.13
N LEU A 66 5.66 -1.52 7.33
CA LEU A 66 4.95 -2.80 7.33
C LEU A 66 5.14 -3.50 8.67
N GLN A 67 4.04 -3.80 9.35
CA GLN A 67 4.04 -4.48 10.64
C GLN A 67 3.60 -5.93 10.53
N THR A 68 2.58 -6.19 9.73
CA THR A 68 1.99 -7.51 9.62
C THR A 68 1.63 -7.79 8.17
N GLU A 69 1.93 -9.01 7.72
CA GLU A 69 1.44 -9.46 6.42
C GLU A 69 0.82 -10.85 6.56
N LYS A 70 -0.33 -11.02 5.92
CA LYS A 70 -1.01 -12.30 5.82
C LYS A 70 -1.20 -12.57 4.34
N ILE A 71 -0.38 -13.46 3.79
CA ILE A 71 -0.35 -13.73 2.36
C ILE A 71 -1.05 -15.04 2.06
N ALA A 72 -2.10 -15.00 1.22
CA ALA A 72 -2.80 -16.19 0.76
C ALA A 72 -1.85 -17.09 -0.01
N LEU A 73 -2.04 -18.41 0.09
CA LEU A 73 -1.19 -19.38 -0.62
C LEU A 73 -1.16 -19.10 -2.13
N ALA A 74 -2.31 -18.77 -2.71
CA ALA A 74 -2.40 -18.45 -4.13
C ALA A 74 -1.58 -17.21 -4.51
N HIS A 75 -1.36 -16.30 -3.56
CA HIS A 75 -0.61 -15.07 -3.80
C HIS A 75 0.89 -15.21 -3.62
N LYS A 76 1.37 -16.27 -2.98
CA LYS A 76 2.80 -16.46 -2.75
C LYS A 76 3.60 -16.56 -4.06
N ALA A 77 3.00 -17.19 -5.06
CA ALA A 77 3.62 -17.30 -6.39
C ALA A 77 3.66 -15.95 -7.12
N PHE A 78 2.81 -15.01 -6.73
CA PHE A 78 2.70 -13.70 -7.39
C PHE A 78 3.10 -12.54 -6.48
N LYS A 79 3.75 -12.84 -5.34
CA LYS A 79 4.10 -11.83 -4.35
C LYS A 79 4.89 -10.68 -4.96
N SER A 80 5.91 -10.98 -5.77
CA SER A 80 6.74 -9.95 -6.39
C SER A 80 5.95 -9.10 -7.38
N GLU A 81 5.03 -9.70 -8.12
CA GLU A 81 4.16 -8.98 -9.05
C GLU A 81 3.23 -8.03 -8.32
N VAL A 82 2.64 -8.47 -7.21
CA VAL A 82 1.76 -7.63 -6.39
C VAL A 82 2.52 -6.46 -5.79
N LEU A 83 3.72 -6.71 -5.26
CA LEU A 83 4.57 -5.67 -4.69
C LEU A 83 5.00 -4.66 -5.76
N GLU A 84 5.26 -5.13 -6.98
CA GLU A 84 5.61 -4.25 -8.10
C GLU A 84 4.46 -3.32 -8.45
N LYS A 85 3.23 -3.84 -8.48
CA LYS A 85 2.04 -3.04 -8.76
C LYS A 85 1.76 -2.03 -7.66
N LEU A 86 1.93 -2.45 -6.41
CA LEU A 86 1.79 -1.56 -5.26
C LEU A 86 2.82 -0.42 -5.34
N THR A 87 4.08 -0.77 -5.62
CA THR A 87 5.16 0.20 -5.77
C THR A 87 4.84 1.22 -6.87
N LYS A 88 4.29 0.73 -7.98
CA LYS A 88 3.92 1.60 -9.10
C LYS A 88 2.86 2.64 -8.69
N ILE A 89 1.82 2.21 -7.98
CA ILE A 89 0.76 3.12 -7.50
C ILE A 89 1.33 4.14 -6.52
N ILE A 90 2.15 3.69 -5.58
CA ILE A 90 2.78 4.59 -4.60
C ILE A 90 3.66 5.62 -5.32
N THR A 91 4.46 5.18 -6.28
CA THR A 91 5.34 6.07 -7.05
C THR A 91 4.53 7.09 -7.86
N GLN A 92 3.44 6.65 -8.47
CA GLN A 92 2.57 7.53 -9.26
C GLN A 92 1.89 8.61 -8.42
N THR A 93 1.71 8.38 -7.14
CA THR A 93 1.12 9.35 -6.21
C THR A 93 2.18 10.17 -5.46
N GLY A 94 3.43 10.06 -5.84
CA GLY A 94 4.51 10.87 -5.28
C GLY A 94 5.27 10.24 -4.11
N GLY A 95 5.02 8.98 -3.83
CA GLY A 95 5.70 8.26 -2.76
C GLY A 95 6.87 7.42 -3.24
N THR A 96 7.53 6.78 -2.31
CA THR A 96 8.60 5.82 -2.57
C THR A 96 8.35 4.57 -1.73
N VAL A 97 8.86 3.43 -2.20
CA VAL A 97 8.78 2.17 -1.48
C VAL A 97 10.19 1.65 -1.26
N GLU A 98 10.51 1.36 -0.01
CA GLU A 98 11.78 0.74 0.36
C GLU A 98 11.48 -0.68 0.82
N THR A 99 12.17 -1.64 0.25
CA THR A 99 12.04 -3.05 0.62
C THR A 99 13.31 -3.51 1.32
N ASP A 100 13.14 -4.36 2.32
CA ASP A 100 14.28 -5.00 2.97
C ASP A 100 14.83 -6.05 2.01
N SER A 101 16.02 -5.81 1.56
CA SER A 101 16.69 -6.74 0.65
C SER A 101 17.41 -7.83 1.44
#